data_1cff7425e5f5a3760a689f7546521adc
#
_entry.id   1cff7425e5f5a3760a689f7546521adc
#
_cell.length_a   1.000
_cell.length_b   1.000
_cell.length_c   1.000
_cell.angle_alpha   90.00
_cell.angle_beta   90.00
_cell.angle_gamma   90.00
#
_symmetry.space_group_name_H-M   'P 1'
#
loop_
_entity.id
_entity.type
_entity.pdbx_description
1 polymer ?
#
loop_
_entity_poly.entity_id
_entity_poly.type
_entity_poly.pdbx_seq_one_letter_code
_entity_poly.pdbx_strand_id
1 'polypeptide(L)'
;GYTLVVMGDVEELWEEWPETVLKAYPHTLELESKFHLDGRYLRFFGNHDDAWSHPDLVEQWLIPALGGSSLRVRETLLLRVRDGDEELGKILLLHGHQGTFSSADWIVPFSKFALRYFWRPIQRFFKIYLNTPARDFVLRYAHDSAMYAWSCDQEKVVLIAGHTHRPVFKSESHEEVARKALQEAEEKLVKQRGNERLQQRVAELAAELEWILAQNQLSPRDSPMIEFKKPSYFNTGCCAFLDGDVTGLEFSDGEIRLVRWPEDDDRPLPKVLAQAKLKDVFEAC
;
A
#
# COMPACT_ATOMS: atom_id res chain seq x y z
N GLY A 1 13.75 17.40 -3.03
CA GLY A 1 13.54 16.12 -3.70
C GLY A 1 12.66 15.21 -2.88
N TYR A 2 12.04 14.21 -3.46
CA TYR A 2 11.21 13.23 -2.76
C TYR A 2 12.07 12.17 -2.05
N THR A 3 11.51 11.56 -1.00
CA THR A 3 12.02 10.34 -0.38
C THR A 3 11.25 9.15 -0.94
N LEU A 4 11.95 8.13 -1.43
CA LEU A 4 11.34 6.87 -1.85
C LEU A 4 11.14 5.98 -0.63
N VAL A 5 9.92 5.46 -0.47
CA VAL A 5 9.56 4.50 0.57
C VAL A 5 9.12 3.20 -0.10
N VAL A 6 9.89 2.15 0.07
CA VAL A 6 9.62 0.83 -0.47
C VAL A 6 9.01 -0.04 0.62
N MET A 7 7.77 -0.47 0.42
CA MET A 7 6.91 -1.02 1.47
C MET A 7 7.03 -2.55 1.66
N GLY A 8 8.05 -3.20 1.08
CA GLY A 8 8.27 -4.66 1.17
C GLY A 8 7.71 -5.44 -0.02
N ASP A 9 8.00 -6.75 -0.05
CA ASP A 9 7.66 -7.67 -1.14
C ASP A 9 8.22 -7.22 -2.50
N VAL A 10 9.45 -6.71 -2.53
CA VAL A 10 10.11 -6.28 -3.76
C VAL A 10 10.75 -7.47 -4.46
N GLU A 11 11.39 -8.33 -3.69
CA GLU A 11 12.04 -9.54 -4.18
C GLU A 11 11.27 -10.80 -3.75
N GLU A 12 11.11 -11.74 -4.68
CA GLU A 12 10.57 -13.08 -4.40
C GLU A 12 11.70 -13.99 -3.85
N LEU A 13 11.91 -13.94 -2.54
CA LEU A 13 12.97 -14.69 -1.85
C LEU A 13 12.47 -15.97 -1.17
N TRP A 14 11.23 -16.37 -1.39
CA TRP A 14 10.75 -17.67 -0.97
C TRP A 14 11.17 -18.78 -1.92
N GLU A 15 11.16 -18.46 -3.21
CA GLU A 15 11.42 -19.43 -4.28
C GLU A 15 12.81 -19.23 -4.90
N GLU A 16 13.38 -18.01 -4.82
CA GLU A 16 14.62 -17.64 -5.46
C GLU A 16 15.68 -17.11 -4.49
N TRP A 17 16.94 -17.27 -4.88
CA TRP A 17 18.08 -16.76 -4.10
C TRP A 17 18.27 -15.24 -4.34
N PRO A 18 18.70 -14.49 -3.30
CA PRO A 18 18.99 -13.06 -3.43
C PRO A 18 19.87 -12.71 -4.64
N GLU A 19 20.91 -13.48 -4.88
CA GLU A 19 21.82 -13.27 -6.01
C GLU A 19 21.10 -13.32 -7.37
N THR A 20 20.19 -14.28 -7.55
CA THR A 20 19.42 -14.45 -8.78
C THR A 20 18.49 -13.28 -9.01
N VAL A 21 17.73 -12.90 -7.98
CA VAL A 21 16.72 -11.83 -8.09
C VAL A 21 17.39 -10.48 -8.30
N LEU A 22 18.42 -10.14 -7.52
CA LEU A 22 19.09 -8.86 -7.62
C LEU A 22 19.79 -8.69 -8.97
N LYS A 23 20.33 -9.79 -9.58
CA LYS A 23 20.89 -9.75 -10.93
C LYS A 23 19.85 -9.58 -12.04
N ALA A 24 18.61 -9.98 -11.80
CA ALA A 24 17.55 -9.89 -12.79
C ALA A 24 17.02 -8.45 -12.97
N TYR A 25 17.14 -7.59 -11.96
CA TYR A 25 16.56 -6.24 -11.95
C TYR A 25 17.58 -5.11 -11.73
N PRO A 26 18.70 -5.07 -12.49
CA PRO A 26 19.78 -4.11 -12.24
C PRO A 26 19.34 -2.66 -12.43
N HIS A 27 18.42 -2.39 -13.35
CA HIS A 27 17.93 -1.04 -13.62
C HIS A 27 17.09 -0.49 -12.46
N THR A 28 16.21 -1.30 -11.89
CA THR A 28 15.40 -0.91 -10.70
C THR A 28 16.33 -0.60 -9.54
N LEU A 29 17.31 -1.47 -9.28
CA LEU A 29 18.29 -1.27 -8.22
C LEU A 29 19.14 -0.02 -8.43
N GLU A 30 19.52 0.29 -9.68
CA GLU A 30 20.22 1.54 -10.01
C GLU A 30 19.38 2.78 -9.68
N LEU A 31 18.08 2.75 -9.95
CA LEU A 31 17.17 3.85 -9.61
C LEU A 31 17.00 4.01 -8.09
N GLU A 32 16.78 2.91 -7.38
CA GLU A 32 16.69 2.91 -5.91
C GLU A 32 18.00 3.39 -5.26
N SER A 33 19.14 2.97 -5.81
CA SER A 33 20.48 3.38 -5.38
C SER A 33 20.64 4.90 -5.35
N LYS A 34 20.10 5.62 -6.34
CA LYS A 34 20.14 7.10 -6.36
C LYS A 34 19.48 7.73 -5.16
N PHE A 35 18.33 7.17 -4.74
CA PHE A 35 17.65 7.63 -3.52
C PHE A 35 18.42 7.23 -2.25
N HIS A 36 18.97 6.01 -2.24
CA HIS A 36 19.73 5.51 -1.10
C HIS A 36 21.00 6.33 -0.85
N LEU A 37 21.79 6.57 -1.87
CA LEU A 37 23.03 7.35 -1.78
C LEU A 37 22.78 8.81 -1.41
N ASP A 38 21.62 9.36 -1.78
CA ASP A 38 21.19 10.70 -1.39
C ASP A 38 20.59 10.75 0.04
N GLY A 39 20.52 9.63 0.78
CA GLY A 39 19.90 9.55 2.10
C GLY A 39 18.38 9.72 2.10
N ARG A 40 17.72 9.52 0.95
CA ARG A 40 16.28 9.68 0.73
C ARG A 40 15.60 8.35 0.38
N TYR A 41 15.98 7.28 1.07
CA TYR A 41 15.48 5.93 0.85
C TYR A 41 15.08 5.27 2.15
N LEU A 42 13.86 4.77 2.21
CA LEU A 42 13.35 3.96 3.31
C LEU A 42 12.88 2.62 2.76
N ARG A 43 13.35 1.53 3.35
CA ARG A 43 12.99 0.20 2.91
C ARG A 43 12.39 -0.62 4.04
N PHE A 44 11.32 -1.31 3.71
CA PHE A 44 10.67 -2.29 4.55
C PHE A 44 10.83 -3.68 3.95
N PHE A 45 10.71 -4.71 4.77
CA PHE A 45 10.53 -6.07 4.29
C PHE A 45 9.06 -6.49 4.41
N GLY A 46 8.63 -7.34 3.51
CA GLY A 46 7.33 -8.01 3.55
C GLY A 46 7.49 -9.48 3.87
N ASN A 47 6.51 -10.29 3.46
CA ASN A 47 6.56 -11.73 3.68
C ASN A 47 7.34 -12.47 2.59
N HIS A 48 7.38 -11.95 1.36
CA HIS A 48 8.15 -12.57 0.26
C HIS A 48 9.65 -12.29 0.35
N ASP A 49 10.02 -11.18 0.97
CA ASP A 49 11.40 -10.78 1.17
C ASP A 49 11.80 -10.67 2.66
N ASP A 50 11.20 -11.53 3.53
CA ASP A 50 11.46 -11.58 4.97
C ASP A 50 12.92 -11.89 5.32
N ALA A 51 13.71 -12.40 4.39
CA ALA A 51 15.15 -12.56 4.48
C ALA A 51 15.85 -11.24 4.84
N TRP A 52 15.33 -10.11 4.38
CA TRP A 52 15.86 -8.78 4.69
C TRP A 52 15.63 -8.34 6.14
N SER A 53 14.90 -9.09 6.94
CA SER A 53 14.84 -8.92 8.39
C SER A 53 16.17 -9.26 9.08
N HIS A 54 17.08 -9.95 8.38
CA HIS A 54 18.39 -10.35 8.84
C HIS A 54 19.47 -9.37 8.37
N PRO A 55 20.09 -8.58 9.28
CA PRO A 55 21.10 -7.59 8.90
C PRO A 55 22.27 -8.18 8.11
N ASP A 56 22.69 -9.39 8.43
CA ASP A 56 23.81 -10.08 7.76
C ASP A 56 23.51 -10.31 6.26
N LEU A 57 22.27 -10.66 5.92
CA LEU A 57 21.87 -10.83 4.53
C LEU A 57 21.74 -9.50 3.79
N VAL A 58 21.27 -8.46 4.49
CA VAL A 58 21.25 -7.09 3.95
C VAL A 58 22.67 -6.62 3.64
N GLU A 59 23.62 -6.82 4.56
CA GLU A 59 25.02 -6.46 4.38
C GLU A 59 25.67 -7.25 3.25
N GLN A 60 25.37 -8.54 3.17
CA GLN A 60 25.97 -9.42 2.16
C GLN A 60 25.45 -9.15 0.74
N TRP A 61 24.17 -8.83 0.58
CA TRP A 61 23.53 -8.84 -0.72
C TRP A 61 22.94 -7.49 -1.14
N LEU A 62 22.16 -6.86 -0.26
CA LEU A 62 21.38 -5.68 -0.64
C LEU A 62 22.21 -4.40 -0.64
N ILE A 63 23.11 -4.23 0.32
CA ILE A 63 24.04 -3.08 0.36
C ILE A 63 24.96 -3.07 -0.86
N PRO A 64 25.60 -4.18 -1.27
CA PRO A 64 26.39 -4.18 -2.48
C PRO A 64 25.59 -3.87 -3.76
N ALA A 65 24.32 -4.28 -3.81
CA ALA A 65 23.45 -4.02 -4.96
C ALA A 65 22.99 -2.57 -5.05
N LEU A 66 22.73 -1.91 -3.92
CA LEU A 66 22.29 -0.52 -3.87
C LEU A 66 23.44 0.48 -3.71
N GLY A 67 24.63 0.01 -3.34
CA GLY A 67 25.76 0.86 -2.99
C GLY A 67 25.66 1.45 -1.59
N GLY A 68 26.68 2.25 -1.22
CA GLY A 68 26.73 2.87 0.12
C GLY A 68 27.37 1.95 1.17
N SER A 69 27.33 2.40 2.43
CA SER A 69 27.99 1.73 3.56
C SER A 69 27.03 1.10 4.55
N SER A 70 25.76 1.46 4.52
CA SER A 70 24.76 0.93 5.45
C SER A 70 23.35 1.09 4.88
N LEU A 71 22.51 0.10 5.14
CA LEU A 71 21.09 0.15 4.86
C LEU A 71 20.32 -0.47 6.02
N ARG A 72 19.32 0.23 6.50
CA ARG A 72 18.41 -0.32 7.50
C ARG A 72 17.10 -0.71 6.84
N VAL A 73 16.84 -2.01 6.72
CA VAL A 73 15.51 -2.52 6.37
C VAL A 73 14.66 -2.60 7.63
N ARG A 74 13.41 -2.17 7.52
CA ARG A 74 12.50 -1.96 8.65
C ARG A 74 11.30 -2.90 8.56
N GLU A 75 10.74 -3.24 9.69
CA GLU A 75 9.43 -3.89 9.75
C GLU A 75 8.31 -2.84 9.80
N THR A 76 8.53 -1.80 10.61
CA THR A 76 7.58 -0.71 10.83
C THR A 76 8.29 0.62 11.01
N LEU A 77 7.58 1.71 10.77
CA LEU A 77 8.05 3.06 11.05
C LEU A 77 6.88 3.95 11.45
N LEU A 78 7.00 4.63 12.59
CA LEU A 78 6.05 5.64 13.04
C LEU A 78 6.61 7.04 12.74
N LEU A 79 5.94 7.77 11.87
CA LEU A 79 6.24 9.15 11.52
C LEU A 79 5.34 10.09 12.33
N ARG A 80 5.88 11.21 12.79
CA ARG A 80 5.10 12.33 13.33
C ARG A 80 4.92 13.37 12.24
N VAL A 81 3.68 13.77 12.02
CA VAL A 81 3.34 14.81 11.04
C VAL A 81 3.10 16.12 11.77
N ARG A 82 3.76 17.17 11.33
CA ARG A 82 3.67 18.49 11.95
C ARG A 82 3.34 19.56 10.91
N ASP A 83 2.63 20.59 11.35
CA ASP A 83 2.47 21.85 10.64
C ASP A 83 3.07 22.95 11.52
N GLY A 84 4.27 23.40 11.18
CA GLY A 84 5.07 24.22 12.09
C GLY A 84 5.37 23.51 13.41
N ASP A 85 4.95 24.10 14.52
CA ASP A 85 5.13 23.54 15.88
C ASP A 85 3.99 22.62 16.30
N GLU A 86 2.87 22.59 15.58
CA GLU A 86 1.70 21.76 15.88
C GLU A 86 1.89 20.34 15.37
N GLU A 87 1.71 19.32 16.24
CA GLU A 87 1.64 17.91 15.82
C GLU A 87 0.21 17.61 15.35
N LEU A 88 0.04 17.39 14.05
CA LEU A 88 -1.25 17.03 13.45
C LEU A 88 -1.66 15.59 13.78
N GLY A 89 -0.69 14.68 13.79
CA GLY A 89 -0.92 13.26 14.05
C GLY A 89 0.29 12.40 13.69
N LYS A 90 0.06 11.11 13.54
CA LYS A 90 1.11 10.11 13.28
C LYS A 90 0.72 9.23 12.10
N ILE A 91 1.72 8.83 11.32
CA ILE A 91 1.57 7.85 10.24
C ILE A 91 2.37 6.61 10.62
N LEU A 92 1.71 5.47 10.73
CA LEU A 92 2.34 4.17 10.89
C LEU A 92 2.49 3.52 9.53
N LEU A 93 3.72 3.22 9.16
CA LEU A 93 4.07 2.51 7.92
C LEU A 93 4.46 1.07 8.26
N LEU A 94 3.91 0.10 7.53
CA LEU A 94 4.28 -1.31 7.61
C LEU A 94 3.89 -2.02 6.30
N HIS A 95 4.47 -3.20 6.03
CA HIS A 95 4.11 -3.92 4.82
C HIS A 95 2.63 -4.37 4.82
N GLY A 96 2.15 -4.93 5.91
CA GLY A 96 0.75 -5.37 6.02
C GLY A 96 0.57 -6.88 6.21
N HIS A 97 1.60 -7.70 6.03
CA HIS A 97 1.52 -9.16 6.27
C HIS A 97 1.25 -9.52 7.74
N GLN A 98 1.36 -8.53 8.63
CA GLN A 98 1.08 -8.67 10.06
C GLN A 98 -0.42 -8.68 10.41
N GLY A 99 -1.31 -8.53 9.42
CA GLY A 99 -2.75 -8.21 9.58
C GLY A 99 -3.68 -9.29 10.12
N THR A 100 -3.19 -10.35 10.75
CA THR A 100 -4.03 -11.28 11.51
C THR A 100 -4.14 -10.89 12.98
N PHE A 101 -4.36 -9.62 13.26
CA PHE A 101 -4.44 -9.09 14.62
C PHE A 101 -5.85 -9.23 15.18
N SER A 102 -6.07 -10.23 16.01
CA SER A 102 -7.18 -10.20 16.95
C SER A 102 -6.68 -9.56 18.25
N SER A 103 -7.31 -8.44 18.62
CA SER A 103 -7.27 -7.80 19.94
C SER A 103 -6.11 -6.86 20.32
N ALA A 104 -6.50 -5.93 21.16
CA ALA A 104 -5.96 -4.68 21.64
C ALA A 104 -4.58 -4.66 22.34
N ASP A 105 -3.82 -5.74 22.39
CA ASP A 105 -2.68 -5.86 23.29
C ASP A 105 -1.31 -5.48 22.74
N TRP A 106 -1.18 -5.06 21.49
CA TRP A 106 0.14 -4.80 20.90
C TRP A 106 0.60 -3.35 20.85
N ILE A 107 -0.13 -2.45 21.52
CA ILE A 107 0.28 -1.04 21.69
C ILE A 107 1.24 -0.85 22.86
N VAL A 108 1.46 -1.87 23.67
CA VAL A 108 2.51 -1.87 24.70
C VAL A 108 3.87 -1.80 23.99
N PRO A 109 4.83 -1.05 24.48
CA PRO A 109 6.04 -0.69 23.77
C PRO A 109 6.65 -1.90 23.09
N PHE A 110 6.66 -1.82 21.78
CA PHE A 110 7.15 -2.78 20.81
C PHE A 110 8.33 -3.58 21.34
N SER A 111 8.10 -4.64 22.08
CA SER A 111 9.14 -5.57 22.40
C SER A 111 9.32 -6.47 21.17
N LYS A 112 10.42 -6.27 20.45
CA LYS A 112 10.92 -7.14 19.37
C LYS A 112 10.82 -8.64 19.69
N PHE A 113 10.71 -8.96 20.97
CA PHE A 113 10.64 -10.29 21.53
C PHE A 113 9.27 -10.97 21.31
N ALA A 114 8.16 -10.27 21.50
CA ALA A 114 6.82 -10.86 21.36
C ALA A 114 6.49 -11.16 19.89
N LEU A 115 6.85 -10.27 18.97
CA LEU A 115 6.71 -10.49 17.52
C LEU A 115 7.55 -11.68 17.05
N ARG A 116 8.78 -11.80 17.51
CA ARG A 116 9.74 -12.82 17.06
C ARG A 116 9.41 -14.24 17.53
N TYR A 117 8.85 -14.41 18.72
CA TYR A 117 8.62 -15.73 19.34
C TYR A 117 7.19 -16.25 19.18
N PHE A 118 6.19 -15.38 19.13
CA PHE A 118 4.81 -15.79 18.94
C PHE A 118 4.41 -15.86 17.47
N TRP A 119 4.94 -14.97 16.66
CA TRP A 119 4.52 -14.80 15.26
C TRP A 119 5.13 -15.83 14.29
N ARG A 120 6.41 -16.18 14.46
CA ARG A 120 7.07 -17.16 13.57
C ARG A 120 6.40 -18.54 13.53
N PRO A 121 5.93 -19.15 14.64
CA PRO A 121 5.18 -20.40 14.58
C PRO A 121 3.85 -20.26 13.85
N ILE A 122 3.15 -19.12 14.02
CA ILE A 122 1.88 -18.83 13.37
C ILE A 122 2.08 -18.59 11.88
N GLN A 123 3.09 -17.82 11.47
CA GLN A 123 3.44 -17.65 10.06
C GLN A 123 3.77 -18.99 9.37
N ARG A 124 4.49 -19.90 10.04
CA ARG A 124 4.76 -21.23 9.49
C ARG A 124 3.52 -22.10 9.34
N PHE A 125 2.58 -22.00 10.25
CA PHE A 125 1.30 -22.72 10.18
C PHE A 125 0.41 -22.12 9.09
N PHE A 126 0.37 -20.79 8.95
CA PHE A 126 -0.38 -20.08 7.92
C PHE A 126 0.32 -20.07 6.54
N LYS A 127 1.64 -20.32 6.45
CA LYS A 127 2.33 -20.47 5.14
C LYS A 127 1.66 -21.48 4.21
N ILE A 128 1.02 -22.49 4.75
CA ILE A 128 0.29 -23.50 3.96
C ILE A 128 -1.00 -22.90 3.35
N TYR A 129 -1.58 -21.86 3.94
CA TYR A 129 -2.83 -21.21 3.49
C TYR A 129 -2.62 -19.83 2.85
N LEU A 130 -1.47 -19.20 3.07
CA LEU A 130 -1.20 -17.82 2.62
C LEU A 130 -0.47 -17.73 1.27
N ASN A 131 -0.25 -18.86 0.60
CA ASN A 131 0.37 -18.85 -0.73
C ASN A 131 -0.48 -18.18 -1.83
N THR A 132 -1.64 -17.58 -1.49
CA THR A 132 -2.48 -16.89 -2.45
C THR A 132 -3.26 -15.67 -1.94
N PRO A 133 -2.74 -14.78 -1.05
CA PRO A 133 -3.49 -13.59 -0.64
C PRO A 133 -3.81 -12.68 -1.83
N ALA A 134 -2.92 -12.56 -2.78
CA ALA A 134 -3.13 -11.76 -3.99
C ALA A 134 -4.28 -12.26 -4.89
N ARG A 135 -4.72 -13.51 -4.73
CA ARG A 135 -5.80 -14.13 -5.52
C ARG A 135 -7.06 -14.41 -4.72
N ASP A 136 -7.01 -14.43 -3.39
CA ASP A 136 -8.17 -14.72 -2.55
C ASP A 136 -8.78 -13.41 -2.01
N PHE A 137 -9.95 -13.08 -2.54
CA PHE A 137 -10.70 -11.89 -2.15
C PHE A 137 -11.08 -11.88 -0.67
N VAL A 138 -11.56 -13.01 -0.13
CA VAL A 138 -12.01 -13.11 1.26
C VAL A 138 -10.84 -12.83 2.21
N LEU A 139 -9.68 -13.35 1.87
CA LEU A 139 -8.49 -13.16 2.68
C LEU A 139 -7.99 -11.71 2.63
N ARG A 140 -7.95 -11.11 1.44
CA ARG A 140 -7.60 -9.67 1.28
C ARG A 140 -8.54 -8.76 2.06
N TYR A 141 -9.84 -9.04 1.94
CA TYR A 141 -10.85 -8.27 2.65
C TYR A 141 -10.73 -8.41 4.17
N ALA A 142 -10.47 -9.62 4.68
CA ALA A 142 -10.22 -9.84 6.10
C ALA A 142 -8.98 -9.05 6.59
N HIS A 143 -7.92 -8.98 5.79
CA HIS A 143 -6.74 -8.18 6.09
C HIS A 143 -7.04 -6.68 6.13
N ASP A 144 -7.66 -6.14 5.08
CA ASP A 144 -8.01 -4.72 5.03
C ASP A 144 -8.94 -4.34 6.18
N SER A 145 -9.90 -5.23 6.51
CA SER A 145 -10.80 -5.04 7.64
C SER A 145 -10.09 -5.03 8.99
N ALA A 146 -9.13 -5.92 9.20
CA ALA A 146 -8.34 -5.97 10.42
C ALA A 146 -7.45 -4.72 10.58
N MET A 147 -6.80 -4.28 9.48
CA MET A 147 -6.00 -3.06 9.45
C MET A 147 -6.85 -1.82 9.73
N TYR A 148 -8.02 -1.74 9.12
CA TYR A 148 -8.97 -0.66 9.38
C TYR A 148 -9.47 -0.67 10.82
N ALA A 149 -9.94 -1.82 11.33
CA ALA A 149 -10.45 -1.92 12.69
C ALA A 149 -9.41 -1.42 13.71
N TRP A 150 -8.16 -1.87 13.56
CA TRP A 150 -7.08 -1.39 14.42
C TRP A 150 -6.85 0.11 14.29
N SER A 151 -6.73 0.65 13.07
CA SER A 151 -6.44 2.07 12.87
C SER A 151 -7.59 2.97 13.33
N CYS A 152 -8.83 2.49 13.23
CA CYS A 152 -10.03 3.19 13.68
C CYS A 152 -10.07 3.41 15.20
N ASP A 153 -9.47 2.50 15.97
CA ASP A 153 -9.38 2.59 17.43
C ASP A 153 -8.26 3.54 17.91
N GLN A 154 -7.40 3.98 16.98
CA GLN A 154 -6.32 4.91 17.32
C GLN A 154 -6.79 6.36 17.17
N GLU A 155 -6.27 7.25 18.04
CA GLU A 155 -6.52 8.68 17.95
C GLU A 155 -5.40 9.35 17.15
N LYS A 156 -5.76 10.08 16.10
CA LYS A 156 -4.84 10.81 15.22
C LYS A 156 -3.71 9.93 14.65
N VAL A 157 -4.02 8.68 14.34
CA VAL A 157 -3.09 7.75 13.68
C VAL A 157 -3.64 7.30 12.34
N VAL A 158 -2.85 7.49 11.31
CA VAL A 158 -3.09 6.97 9.96
C VAL A 158 -2.20 5.74 9.76
N LEU A 159 -2.79 4.63 9.38
CA LEU A 159 -2.09 3.41 9.01
C LEU A 159 -1.92 3.34 7.48
N ILE A 160 -0.70 3.09 7.03
CA ILE A 160 -0.40 2.85 5.62
C ILE A 160 0.23 1.47 5.48
N ALA A 161 -0.37 0.65 4.62
CA ALA A 161 0.12 -0.69 4.32
C ALA A 161 0.23 -0.96 2.82
N GLY A 162 0.76 -2.12 2.45
CA GLY A 162 0.76 -2.75 1.14
C GLY A 162 0.10 -4.12 1.20
N HIS A 163 0.77 -5.17 0.70
CA HIS A 163 0.49 -6.60 0.85
C HIS A 163 -0.78 -7.10 0.16
N THR A 164 -1.92 -6.42 0.31
CA THR A 164 -3.19 -6.90 -0.27
C THR A 164 -3.33 -6.62 -1.76
N HIS A 165 -2.39 -5.88 -2.34
CA HIS A 165 -2.39 -5.45 -3.75
C HIS A 165 -3.65 -4.67 -4.16
N ARG A 166 -4.39 -4.16 -3.18
CA ARG A 166 -5.63 -3.41 -3.39
C ARG A 166 -5.47 -2.00 -2.87
N PRO A 167 -5.49 -0.98 -3.74
CA PRO A 167 -5.42 0.39 -3.29
C PRO A 167 -6.59 0.75 -2.38
N VAL A 168 -6.29 1.36 -1.23
CA VAL A 168 -7.27 1.89 -0.28
C VAL A 168 -6.94 3.34 0.02
N PHE A 169 -7.94 4.20 -0.03
CA PHE A 169 -7.80 5.61 0.27
C PHE A 169 -8.87 6.07 1.25
N LYS A 170 -8.45 6.60 2.40
CA LYS A 170 -9.37 7.02 3.49
C LYS A 170 -10.29 5.88 3.93
N SER A 171 -9.75 4.69 4.10
CA SER A 171 -10.46 3.46 4.46
C SER A 171 -11.47 2.95 3.41
N GLU A 172 -11.64 3.63 2.29
CA GLU A 172 -12.45 3.17 1.17
C GLU A 172 -11.55 2.55 0.09
N SER A 173 -11.94 1.39 -0.41
CA SER A 173 -11.21 0.79 -1.53
C SER A 173 -11.43 1.60 -2.81
N HIS A 174 -10.44 1.56 -3.69
CA HIS A 174 -10.54 2.19 -5.00
C HIS A 174 -11.76 1.70 -5.80
N GLU A 175 -12.10 0.41 -5.66
CA GLU A 175 -13.31 -0.16 -6.26
C GLU A 175 -14.60 0.50 -5.74
N GLU A 176 -14.73 0.65 -4.42
CA GLU A 176 -15.92 1.28 -3.82
C GLU A 176 -16.05 2.73 -4.24
N VAL A 177 -14.93 3.47 -4.26
CA VAL A 177 -14.91 4.86 -4.73
C VAL A 177 -15.31 4.97 -6.19
N ALA A 178 -14.75 4.11 -7.05
CA ALA A 178 -15.09 4.10 -8.49
C ALA A 178 -16.54 3.72 -8.73
N ARG A 179 -17.09 2.73 -8.00
CA ARG A 179 -18.52 2.36 -8.10
C ARG A 179 -19.45 3.49 -7.70
N LYS A 180 -19.20 4.14 -6.56
CA LYS A 180 -19.98 5.30 -6.11
C LYS A 180 -19.94 6.43 -7.11
N ALA A 181 -18.73 6.76 -7.60
CA ALA A 181 -18.54 7.83 -8.58
C ALA A 181 -19.26 7.53 -9.91
N LEU A 182 -19.21 6.29 -10.38
CA LEU A 182 -19.91 5.87 -11.60
C LEU A 182 -21.42 5.99 -11.40
N GLN A 183 -21.95 5.45 -10.31
CA GLN A 183 -23.38 5.54 -10.00
C GLN A 183 -23.87 7.00 -9.95
N GLU A 184 -23.14 7.87 -9.24
CA GLU A 184 -23.48 9.30 -9.18
C GLU A 184 -23.44 9.99 -10.56
N ALA A 185 -22.48 9.64 -11.41
CA ALA A 185 -22.36 10.19 -12.75
C ALA A 185 -23.51 9.72 -13.64
N GLU A 186 -23.89 8.43 -13.57
CA GLU A 186 -25.05 7.87 -14.28
C GLU A 186 -26.37 8.54 -13.85
N GLU A 187 -26.59 8.71 -12.54
CA GLU A 187 -27.77 9.41 -12.02
C GLU A 187 -27.86 10.86 -12.51
N LYS A 188 -26.72 11.56 -12.57
CA LYS A 188 -26.64 12.92 -13.14
C LYS A 188 -26.95 12.91 -14.64
N LEU A 189 -26.43 11.94 -15.39
CA LEU A 189 -26.66 11.79 -16.82
C LEU A 189 -28.13 11.51 -17.13
N VAL A 190 -28.81 10.70 -16.32
CA VAL A 190 -30.26 10.45 -16.46
C VAL A 190 -31.05 11.74 -16.34
N LYS A 191 -30.65 12.64 -15.42
CA LYS A 191 -31.30 13.95 -15.21
C LYS A 191 -30.97 14.98 -16.30
N GLN A 192 -29.78 14.84 -16.92
CA GLN A 192 -29.25 15.77 -17.92
C GLN A 192 -28.95 15.04 -19.24
N ARG A 193 -29.97 14.43 -19.86
CA ARG A 193 -29.85 13.69 -21.11
C ARG A 193 -29.23 14.55 -22.20
N GLY A 194 -28.18 14.04 -22.87
CA GLY A 194 -27.48 14.75 -23.94
C GLY A 194 -26.30 15.61 -23.48
N ASN A 195 -25.94 15.60 -22.20
CA ASN A 195 -24.73 16.27 -21.72
C ASN A 195 -23.49 15.43 -22.07
N GLU A 196 -22.77 15.83 -23.12
CA GLU A 196 -21.61 15.13 -23.66
C GLU A 196 -20.49 14.97 -22.61
N ARG A 197 -20.28 15.98 -21.74
CA ARG A 197 -19.26 15.90 -20.68
C ARG A 197 -19.60 14.83 -19.64
N LEU A 198 -20.88 14.68 -19.30
CA LEU A 198 -21.33 13.62 -18.39
C LEU A 198 -21.24 12.24 -19.04
N GLN A 199 -21.53 12.14 -20.35
CA GLN A 199 -21.36 10.88 -21.09
C GLN A 199 -19.88 10.45 -21.10
N GLN A 200 -18.96 11.37 -21.38
CA GLN A 200 -17.54 11.11 -21.34
C GLN A 200 -17.10 10.70 -19.92
N ARG A 201 -17.58 11.40 -18.88
CA ARG A 201 -17.23 11.07 -17.49
C ARG A 201 -17.72 9.68 -17.06
N VAL A 202 -18.92 9.28 -17.47
CA VAL A 202 -19.45 7.91 -17.25
C VAL A 202 -18.57 6.87 -17.96
N ALA A 203 -18.18 7.14 -19.21
CA ALA A 203 -17.30 6.21 -19.93
C ALA A 203 -15.92 6.07 -19.27
N GLU A 204 -15.33 7.16 -18.81
CA GLU A 204 -14.03 7.13 -18.07
C GLU A 204 -14.14 6.32 -16.77
N LEU A 205 -15.19 6.55 -15.97
CA LEU A 205 -15.40 5.84 -14.71
C LEU A 205 -15.74 4.36 -14.91
N ALA A 206 -16.47 4.04 -15.96
CA ALA A 206 -16.76 2.66 -16.33
C ALA A 206 -15.47 1.90 -16.72
N ALA A 207 -14.61 2.53 -17.54
CA ALA A 207 -13.33 1.96 -17.93
C ALA A 207 -12.38 1.79 -16.72
N GLU A 208 -12.39 2.76 -15.80
CA GLU A 208 -11.62 2.67 -14.56
C GLU A 208 -12.10 1.51 -13.68
N LEU A 209 -13.41 1.35 -13.51
CA LEU A 209 -13.98 0.25 -12.76
C LEU A 209 -13.69 -1.11 -13.42
N GLU A 210 -13.79 -1.20 -14.75
CA GLU A 210 -13.45 -2.40 -15.50
C GLU A 210 -11.98 -2.78 -15.29
N TRP A 211 -11.06 -1.82 -15.35
CA TRP A 211 -9.65 -2.03 -15.04
C TRP A 211 -9.45 -2.57 -13.61
N ILE A 212 -10.08 -1.96 -12.59
CA ILE A 212 -9.99 -2.40 -11.20
C ILE A 212 -10.48 -3.85 -11.04
N LEU A 213 -11.61 -4.18 -11.66
CA LEU A 213 -12.20 -5.51 -11.60
C LEU A 213 -11.33 -6.56 -12.29
N ALA A 214 -10.71 -6.21 -13.43
CA ALA A 214 -9.78 -7.09 -14.14
C ALA A 214 -8.56 -7.42 -13.27
N GLN A 215 -7.99 -6.43 -12.56
CA GLN A 215 -6.87 -6.66 -11.63
C GLN A 215 -7.28 -7.55 -10.44
N ASN A 216 -8.49 -7.43 -9.97
CA ASN A 216 -8.96 -8.16 -8.80
C ASN A 216 -9.43 -9.60 -9.11
N GLN A 217 -9.59 -9.99 -10.36
CA GLN A 217 -10.18 -11.28 -10.79
C GLN A 217 -11.54 -11.57 -10.13
N LEU A 218 -12.33 -10.54 -9.85
CA LEU A 218 -13.51 -10.62 -9.02
C LEU A 218 -14.81 -10.65 -9.85
N SER A 219 -15.77 -11.40 -9.32
CA SER A 219 -17.17 -11.25 -9.68
C SER A 219 -17.78 -10.05 -8.90
N PRO A 220 -18.55 -9.18 -9.54
CA PRO A 220 -19.10 -7.95 -8.94
C PRO A 220 -20.03 -8.13 -7.75
N ARG A 221 -20.39 -9.37 -7.37
CA ARG A 221 -21.49 -9.68 -6.44
C ARG A 221 -21.07 -9.95 -4.99
N ASP A 222 -19.78 -10.08 -4.69
CA ASP A 222 -19.33 -10.72 -3.45
C ASP A 222 -18.66 -9.79 -2.44
N SER A 223 -18.73 -8.46 -2.62
CA SER A 223 -18.13 -7.51 -1.67
C SER A 223 -19.13 -7.13 -0.58
N PRO A 224 -18.95 -7.59 0.67
CA PRO A 224 -19.71 -7.02 1.77
C PRO A 224 -19.25 -5.55 1.96
N MET A 225 -20.19 -4.63 2.00
CA MET A 225 -19.90 -3.23 2.30
C MET A 225 -19.66 -3.08 3.80
N ILE A 226 -18.44 -2.70 4.18
CA ILE A 226 -18.17 -2.18 5.53
C ILE A 226 -18.41 -0.67 5.49
N GLU A 227 -19.20 -0.18 6.42
CA GLU A 227 -19.38 1.25 6.62
C GLU A 227 -18.15 1.80 7.36
N PHE A 228 -17.16 2.27 6.61
CA PHE A 228 -15.95 2.86 7.15
C PHE A 228 -16.23 4.29 7.64
N LYS A 229 -16.02 4.53 8.93
CA LYS A 229 -16.37 5.81 9.58
C LYS A 229 -15.20 6.78 9.69
N LYS A 230 -13.97 6.27 9.74
CA LYS A 230 -12.75 7.09 9.89
C LYS A 230 -11.82 6.91 8.69
N PRO A 231 -11.17 7.98 8.22
CA PRO A 231 -10.21 7.92 7.10
C PRO A 231 -8.82 7.47 7.56
N SER A 232 -8.74 6.48 8.45
CA SER A 232 -7.52 6.11 9.19
C SER A 232 -6.67 5.05 8.51
N TYR A 233 -7.16 4.38 7.43
CA TYR A 233 -6.45 3.34 6.72
C TYR A 233 -6.22 3.68 5.25
N PHE A 234 -5.00 3.43 4.78
CA PHE A 234 -4.57 3.58 3.40
C PHE A 234 -3.76 2.36 2.97
N ASN A 235 -3.85 2.00 1.70
CA ASN A 235 -3.02 0.96 1.12
C ASN A 235 -2.43 1.44 -0.21
N THR A 236 -1.14 1.21 -0.40
CA THR A 236 -0.41 1.66 -1.60
C THR A 236 -0.86 0.96 -2.88
N GLY A 237 -1.49 -0.20 -2.76
CA GLY A 237 -1.84 -1.04 -3.90
C GLY A 237 -0.70 -1.95 -4.32
N CYS A 238 -0.37 -1.95 -5.60
CA CYS A 238 0.53 -2.93 -6.20
C CYS A 238 1.50 -2.28 -7.19
N CYS A 239 2.70 -2.87 -7.31
CA CYS A 239 3.67 -2.59 -8.35
C CYS A 239 3.84 -3.76 -9.35
N ALA A 240 2.91 -4.72 -9.32
CA ALA A 240 2.96 -5.93 -10.14
C ALA A 240 1.57 -6.26 -10.72
N PHE A 241 0.85 -5.24 -11.20
CA PHE A 241 -0.36 -5.46 -11.97
C PHE A 241 -0.05 -6.12 -13.32
N LEU A 242 -0.99 -6.91 -13.83
CA LEU A 242 -0.81 -7.67 -15.08
C LEU A 242 -0.57 -6.80 -16.30
N ASP A 243 -1.03 -5.55 -16.27
CA ASP A 243 -0.85 -4.55 -17.32
C ASP A 243 0.41 -3.68 -17.13
N GLY A 244 1.25 -3.99 -16.13
CA GLY A 244 2.46 -3.24 -15.83
C GLY A 244 2.24 -1.95 -15.05
N ASP A 245 0.99 -1.57 -14.78
CA ASP A 245 0.68 -0.38 -14.01
C ASP A 245 1.20 -0.48 -12.57
N VAL A 246 1.49 0.67 -11.99
CA VAL A 246 1.95 0.81 -10.61
C VAL A 246 1.04 1.77 -9.86
N THR A 247 0.67 1.43 -8.63
CA THR A 247 -0.01 2.37 -7.73
C THR A 247 0.85 2.66 -6.51
N GLY A 248 0.66 3.85 -5.94
CA GLY A 248 1.38 4.27 -4.75
C GLY A 248 0.74 5.48 -4.09
N LEU A 249 1.23 5.82 -2.90
CA LEU A 249 0.83 7.03 -2.19
C LEU A 249 1.94 8.07 -2.28
N GLU A 250 1.58 9.29 -2.63
CA GLU A 250 2.47 10.44 -2.66
C GLU A 250 2.09 11.46 -1.59
N PHE A 251 3.09 12.03 -0.96
CA PHE A 251 2.95 13.11 0.03
C PHE A 251 3.68 14.34 -0.45
N SER A 252 2.99 15.43 -0.66
CA SER A 252 3.58 16.75 -0.94
C SER A 252 2.66 17.88 -0.50
N ASP A 253 3.24 18.98 -0.06
CA ASP A 253 2.52 20.23 0.22
C ASP A 253 1.33 20.07 1.19
N GLY A 254 1.48 19.16 2.18
CA GLY A 254 0.43 18.87 3.16
C GLY A 254 -0.73 18.02 2.62
N GLU A 255 -0.58 17.43 1.45
CA GLU A 255 -1.55 16.52 0.84
C GLU A 255 -1.04 15.08 0.77
N ILE A 256 -1.97 14.14 0.78
CA ILE A 256 -1.78 12.73 0.44
C ILE A 256 -2.56 12.45 -0.85
N ARG A 257 -1.93 11.75 -1.79
CA ARG A 257 -2.51 11.36 -3.08
C ARG A 257 -2.32 9.88 -3.32
N LEU A 258 -3.36 9.22 -3.78
CA LEU A 258 -3.25 7.90 -4.39
C LEU A 258 -3.01 8.11 -5.88
N VAL A 259 -1.92 7.56 -6.40
CA VAL A 259 -1.48 7.78 -7.77
C VAL A 259 -1.35 6.44 -8.49
N ARG A 260 -1.77 6.41 -9.75
CA ARG A 260 -1.52 5.33 -10.69
C ARG A 260 -0.51 5.80 -11.74
N TRP A 261 0.52 5.02 -11.96
CA TRP A 261 1.50 5.15 -13.02
C TRP A 261 1.20 4.08 -14.07
N PRO A 262 0.58 4.41 -15.19
CA PRO A 262 0.30 3.44 -16.23
C PRO A 262 1.60 3.02 -16.92
N GLU A 263 1.70 1.74 -17.32
CA GLU A 263 2.74 1.29 -18.25
C GLU A 263 2.38 1.77 -19.65
N ASP A 264 2.54 3.07 -19.87
CA ASP A 264 2.17 3.68 -21.12
C ASP A 264 3.41 4.33 -21.69
N ASP A 265 3.83 3.91 -22.86
CA ASP A 265 4.87 4.50 -23.68
C ASP A 265 6.01 5.24 -22.95
N ASP A 266 7.07 5.61 -23.58
CA ASP A 266 8.33 6.15 -23.08
C ASP A 266 8.29 7.20 -21.93
N ARG A 267 7.12 7.70 -21.54
CA ARG A 267 6.93 8.66 -20.43
C ARG A 267 5.55 8.54 -19.79
N PRO A 268 5.32 7.58 -18.89
CA PRO A 268 4.05 7.47 -18.20
C PRO A 268 3.77 8.73 -17.37
N LEU A 269 2.61 9.34 -17.60
CA LEU A 269 2.15 10.45 -16.77
C LEU A 269 1.31 9.89 -15.61
N PRO A 270 1.60 10.29 -14.37
CA PRO A 270 0.84 9.82 -13.22
C PRO A 270 -0.61 10.31 -13.29
N LYS A 271 -1.55 9.42 -12.99
CA LYS A 271 -2.96 9.72 -12.83
C LYS A 271 -3.29 9.76 -11.34
N VAL A 272 -3.73 10.91 -10.84
CA VAL A 272 -4.23 11.03 -9.46
C VAL A 272 -5.61 10.38 -9.38
N LEU A 273 -5.73 9.30 -8.62
CA LEU A 273 -6.98 8.58 -8.40
C LEU A 273 -7.79 9.19 -7.25
N ALA A 274 -7.12 9.63 -6.19
CA ALA A 274 -7.73 10.29 -5.04
C ALA A 274 -6.74 11.22 -4.36
N GLN A 275 -7.22 12.27 -3.70
CA GLN A 275 -6.38 13.19 -2.92
C GLN A 275 -7.12 13.73 -1.70
N ALA A 276 -6.37 14.08 -0.65
CA ALA A 276 -6.90 14.73 0.55
C ALA A 276 -5.81 15.58 1.22
N LYS A 277 -6.21 16.59 1.98
CA LYS A 277 -5.28 17.30 2.87
C LYS A 277 -5.02 16.45 4.11
N LEU A 278 -3.77 16.32 4.50
CA LEU A 278 -3.39 15.57 5.70
C LEU A 278 -4.05 16.10 6.96
N LYS A 279 -4.19 17.43 7.08
CA LYS A 279 -4.88 18.06 8.20
C LYS A 279 -6.31 17.54 8.34
N ASP A 280 -7.08 17.55 7.24
CA ASP A 280 -8.47 17.10 7.23
C ASP A 280 -8.57 15.59 7.57
N VAL A 281 -7.59 14.79 7.12
CA VAL A 281 -7.51 13.35 7.44
C VAL A 281 -7.30 13.16 8.94
N PHE A 282 -6.34 13.87 9.56
CA PHE A 282 -6.06 13.74 10.99
C PHE A 282 -7.16 14.31 11.88
N GLU A 283 -7.87 15.36 11.44
CA GLU A 283 -9.03 15.90 12.16
C GLU A 283 -10.20 14.90 12.18
N ALA A 284 -10.30 14.04 11.17
CA ALA A 284 -11.35 13.02 11.07
C ALA A 284 -10.95 11.66 11.69
N CYS A 285 -9.69 11.47 12.08
CA CYS A 285 -9.15 10.31 12.80
C CYS A 285 -9.19 10.56 14.31
#